data_162ea1f88c2636f25553be5bf66bd5c3
#
_entry.id   162ea1f88c2636f25553be5bf66bd5c3
#
_cell.length_a   1.000
_cell.length_b   1.000
_cell.length_c   1.000
_cell.angle_alpha   90.00
_cell.angle_beta   90.00
_cell.angle_gamma   90.00
#
_symmetry.space_group_name_H-M   'P 1'
#
loop_
_entity.id
_entity.type
_entity.pdbx_description
1 polymer ?
#
loop_
_entity_poly.entity_id
_entity_poly.type
_entity_poly.pdbx_seq_one_letter_code
_entity_poly.pdbx_strand_id
1 'polypeptide(L)'
;MLTGKNALVTGASRGIGRAIALELAKRGAFVVVNYNGSEDAANETVAAIKAAGGDAVSVRCNVSDFTACQEMIESLIKEYKHMDILVNNAGITRDDLLMRMKESDFDAVINTNPVSYTHLTLPTILR
;
A
#
# COMPACT_ATOMS: atom_id res chain seq x y z
N MET A 1 -6.90 -9.85 13.26
CA MET A 1 -7.54 -9.28 12.07
C MET A 1 -7.17 -7.82 11.93
N LEU A 2 -7.33 -7.30 10.74
CA LEU A 2 -6.92 -5.94 10.42
C LEU A 2 -8.11 -4.98 10.31
N THR A 3 -9.22 -5.32 10.90
CA THR A 3 -10.42 -4.48 10.89
C THR A 3 -10.09 -3.11 11.46
N GLY A 4 -10.49 -2.07 10.74
CA GLY A 4 -10.21 -0.70 11.15
C GLY A 4 -8.84 -0.18 10.73
N LYS A 5 -8.00 -1.02 10.10
CA LYS A 5 -6.70 -0.60 9.61
C LYS A 5 -6.79 -0.22 8.15
N ASN A 6 -6.03 0.78 7.76
CA ASN A 6 -5.92 1.22 6.37
C ASN A 6 -4.53 0.89 5.85
N ALA A 7 -4.49 0.24 4.70
CA ALA A 7 -3.23 -0.20 4.09
C ALA A 7 -3.02 0.44 2.73
N LEU A 8 -1.80 0.87 2.47
CA LEU A 8 -1.40 1.34 1.16
C LEU A 8 -0.43 0.32 0.57
N VAL A 9 -0.75 -0.21 -0.60
CA VAL A 9 0.12 -1.16 -1.29
C VAL A 9 0.57 -0.50 -2.59
N THR A 10 1.87 -0.22 -2.70
CA THR A 10 2.40 0.39 -3.91
C THR A 10 2.61 -0.68 -4.98
N GLY A 11 2.39 -0.31 -6.24
CA GLY A 11 2.51 -1.26 -7.35
C GLY A 11 1.53 -2.42 -7.26
N ALA A 12 0.32 -2.15 -6.82
CA ALA A 12 -0.66 -3.20 -6.48
C ALA A 12 -1.61 -3.57 -7.61
N SER A 13 -1.36 -3.08 -8.83
CA SER A 13 -2.28 -3.37 -9.93
C SER A 13 -2.18 -4.82 -10.42
N ARG A 14 -1.05 -5.47 -10.19
CA ARG A 14 -0.85 -6.86 -10.65
C ARG A 14 0.23 -7.54 -9.82
N GLY A 15 0.42 -8.84 -10.07
CA GLY A 15 1.51 -9.62 -9.51
C GLY A 15 1.45 -9.73 -7.99
N ILE A 16 2.62 -9.64 -7.36
CA ILE A 16 2.77 -9.81 -5.92
C ILE A 16 2.00 -8.74 -5.16
N GLY A 17 2.07 -7.49 -5.65
CA GLY A 17 1.34 -6.40 -5.00
C GLY A 17 -0.16 -6.63 -4.97
N ARG A 18 -0.70 -7.14 -6.07
CA ARG A 18 -2.12 -7.49 -6.13
C ARG A 18 -2.46 -8.58 -5.14
N ALA A 19 -1.64 -9.63 -5.07
CA ALA A 19 -1.87 -10.75 -4.16
C ALA A 19 -1.87 -10.27 -2.70
N ILE A 20 -0.94 -9.39 -2.36
CA ILE A 20 -0.86 -8.82 -1.02
C ILE A 20 -2.09 -7.96 -0.71
N ALA A 21 -2.51 -7.14 -1.66
CA ALA A 21 -3.69 -6.30 -1.48
C ALA A 21 -4.93 -7.16 -1.20
N LEU A 22 -5.10 -8.24 -1.95
CA LEU A 22 -6.21 -9.15 -1.74
C LEU A 22 -6.16 -9.81 -0.36
N GLU A 23 -4.96 -10.20 0.08
CA GLU A 23 -4.80 -10.83 1.39
C GLU A 23 -5.09 -9.87 2.53
N LEU A 24 -4.60 -8.64 2.44
CA LEU A 24 -4.87 -7.63 3.47
C LEU A 24 -6.36 -7.33 3.57
N ALA A 25 -7.03 -7.23 2.43
CA ALA A 25 -8.46 -6.99 2.41
C ALA A 25 -9.22 -8.17 3.02
N LYS A 26 -8.77 -9.39 2.74
CA LYS A 26 -9.38 -10.59 3.31
C LYS A 26 -9.27 -10.57 4.83
N ARG A 27 -8.22 -9.97 5.37
CA ARG A 27 -8.02 -9.85 6.81
C ARG A 27 -8.76 -8.67 7.44
N GLY A 28 -9.48 -7.92 6.64
CA GLY A 28 -10.35 -6.84 7.12
C GLY A 28 -9.83 -5.43 6.91
N ALA A 29 -8.65 -5.26 6.30
CA ALA A 29 -8.12 -3.93 6.05
C ALA A 29 -8.84 -3.24 4.91
N PHE A 30 -8.94 -1.90 5.01
CA PHE A 30 -9.28 -1.09 3.85
C PHE A 30 -7.98 -0.89 3.06
N VAL A 31 -8.00 -1.16 1.77
CA VAL A 31 -6.77 -1.17 0.97
C VAL A 31 -6.78 -0.09 -0.09
N VAL A 32 -5.72 0.71 -0.10
CA VAL A 32 -5.47 1.65 -1.18
C VAL A 32 -4.53 0.97 -2.18
N VAL A 33 -5.02 0.75 -3.38
CA VAL A 33 -4.30 0.09 -4.45
C VAL A 33 -3.60 1.17 -5.27
N ASN A 34 -2.30 1.35 -5.04
CA ASN A 34 -1.53 2.32 -5.80
C ASN A 34 -1.06 1.70 -7.11
N TYR A 35 -1.14 2.47 -8.18
CA TYR A 35 -0.64 2.08 -9.48
C TYR A 35 0.02 3.27 -10.17
N ASN A 36 0.87 2.99 -11.16
CA ASN A 36 1.46 4.04 -11.97
C ASN A 36 1.02 3.90 -13.43
N GLY A 37 1.07 2.69 -13.96
CA GLY A 37 0.88 2.49 -15.40
C GLY A 37 -0.51 2.07 -15.84
N SER A 38 -1.17 1.18 -15.15
CA SER A 38 -2.42 0.60 -15.64
C SER A 38 -3.58 0.81 -14.69
N GLU A 39 -4.43 1.75 -15.06
CA GLU A 39 -5.67 2.00 -14.32
C GLU A 39 -6.60 0.79 -14.38
N ASP A 40 -6.70 0.16 -15.54
CA ASP A 40 -7.58 -0.99 -15.70
C ASP A 40 -7.18 -2.14 -14.79
N ALA A 41 -5.88 -2.43 -14.70
CA ALA A 41 -5.40 -3.49 -13.82
C ALA A 41 -5.64 -3.14 -12.35
N ALA A 42 -5.47 -1.88 -11.97
CA ALA A 42 -5.74 -1.44 -10.61
C ALA A 42 -7.22 -1.56 -10.29
N ASN A 43 -8.07 -1.18 -11.23
CA ASN A 43 -9.52 -1.28 -11.03
C ASN A 43 -9.97 -2.74 -10.94
N GLU A 44 -9.31 -3.64 -11.66
CA GLU A 44 -9.57 -5.07 -11.52
C GLU A 44 -9.22 -5.58 -10.12
N THR A 45 -8.11 -5.10 -9.56
CA THR A 45 -7.74 -5.46 -8.20
C THR A 45 -8.78 -4.96 -7.20
N VAL A 46 -9.21 -3.71 -7.35
CA VAL A 46 -10.25 -3.14 -6.49
C VAL A 46 -11.55 -3.93 -6.61
N ALA A 47 -11.94 -4.26 -7.84
CA ALA A 47 -13.17 -5.02 -8.08
C ALA A 47 -13.09 -6.41 -7.44
N ALA A 48 -11.93 -7.07 -7.51
CA ALA A 48 -11.74 -8.38 -6.90
C ALA A 48 -11.87 -8.31 -5.38
N ILE A 49 -11.33 -7.26 -4.78
CA ILE A 49 -11.44 -7.05 -3.34
C ILE A 49 -12.91 -6.85 -2.94
N LYS A 50 -13.62 -6.02 -3.67
CA LYS A 50 -15.03 -5.75 -3.37
C LYS A 50 -15.89 -6.99 -3.58
N ALA A 51 -15.61 -7.75 -4.61
CA ALA A 51 -16.33 -8.99 -4.88
C ALA A 51 -16.16 -10.02 -3.76
N ALA A 52 -15.04 -9.96 -3.07
CA ALA A 52 -14.76 -10.86 -1.95
C ALA A 52 -15.27 -10.31 -0.61
N GLY A 53 -15.97 -9.18 -0.63
CA GLY A 53 -16.54 -8.62 0.59
C GLY A 53 -15.69 -7.56 1.28
N GLY A 54 -14.53 -7.22 0.71
CA GLY A 54 -13.67 -6.18 1.27
C GLY A 54 -13.95 -4.81 0.69
N ASP A 55 -13.10 -3.86 1.00
CA ASP A 55 -13.20 -2.51 0.48
C ASP A 55 -11.83 -1.99 0.07
N ALA A 56 -11.81 -1.23 -1.02
CA ALA A 56 -10.57 -0.71 -1.57
C ALA A 56 -10.85 0.46 -2.51
N VAL A 57 -9.80 1.24 -2.74
CA VAL A 57 -9.82 2.29 -3.77
C VAL A 57 -8.50 2.22 -4.53
N SER A 58 -8.46 2.76 -5.73
CA SER A 58 -7.24 2.85 -6.51
C SER A 58 -6.74 4.29 -6.53
N VAL A 59 -5.43 4.47 -6.55
CA VAL A 59 -4.80 5.79 -6.59
C VAL A 59 -3.62 5.74 -7.54
N ARG A 60 -3.62 6.64 -8.53
CA ARG A 60 -2.49 6.74 -9.45
C ARG A 60 -1.41 7.62 -8.84
N CYS A 61 -0.18 7.11 -8.78
CA CYS A 61 0.96 7.90 -8.35
C CYS A 61 2.25 7.17 -8.70
N ASN A 62 3.20 7.92 -9.25
CA ASN A 62 4.55 7.42 -9.42
C ASN A 62 5.29 7.66 -8.10
N VAL A 63 5.45 6.62 -7.30
CA VAL A 63 6.06 6.75 -5.97
C VAL A 63 7.55 7.06 -6.00
N SER A 64 8.21 6.98 -7.16
CA SER A 64 9.58 7.45 -7.28
C SER A 64 9.66 8.98 -7.39
N ASP A 65 8.56 9.66 -7.68
CA ASP A 65 8.50 11.11 -7.66
C ASP A 65 8.24 11.56 -6.22
N PHE A 66 9.20 12.23 -5.62
CA PHE A 66 9.15 12.62 -4.21
C PHE A 66 7.89 13.43 -3.90
N THR A 67 7.67 14.49 -4.66
CA THR A 67 6.56 15.40 -4.38
C THR A 67 5.21 14.71 -4.57
N ALA A 68 5.07 13.97 -5.66
CA ALA A 68 3.82 13.27 -5.94
C ALA A 68 3.50 12.24 -4.85
N CYS A 69 4.52 11.50 -4.41
CA CYS A 69 4.34 10.50 -3.37
C CYS A 69 3.91 11.14 -2.05
N GLN A 70 4.56 12.23 -1.67
CA GLN A 70 4.24 12.94 -0.44
C GLN A 70 2.83 13.50 -0.48
N GLU A 71 2.43 14.10 -1.60
CA GLU A 71 1.07 14.62 -1.76
C GLU A 71 0.02 13.52 -1.69
N MET A 72 0.32 12.36 -2.28
CA MET A 72 -0.59 11.22 -2.21
C MET A 72 -0.83 10.80 -0.76
N ILE A 73 0.26 10.66 0.01
CA ILE A 73 0.15 10.24 1.41
C ILE A 73 -0.63 11.24 2.22
N GLU A 74 -0.36 12.53 2.03
CA GLU A 74 -1.06 13.59 2.75
C GLU A 74 -2.55 13.58 2.43
N SER A 75 -2.90 13.38 1.15
CA SER A 75 -4.29 13.30 0.73
C SER A 75 -5.00 12.09 1.34
N LEU A 76 -4.33 10.95 1.39
CA LEU A 76 -4.92 9.74 1.96
C LEU A 76 -5.17 9.89 3.46
N ILE A 77 -4.23 10.48 4.17
CA ILE A 77 -4.38 10.71 5.60
C ILE A 77 -5.51 11.72 5.86
N LYS A 78 -5.60 12.74 5.03
CA LYS A 78 -6.67 13.73 5.16
C LYS A 78 -8.05 13.11 4.93
N GLU A 79 -8.15 12.26 3.91
CA GLU A 79 -9.44 11.66 3.55
C GLU A 79 -9.87 10.53 4.47
N TYR A 80 -8.93 9.66 4.83
CA TYR A 80 -9.24 8.44 5.58
C TYR A 80 -8.81 8.51 7.04
N LYS A 81 -8.24 9.62 7.46
CA LYS A 81 -7.82 9.97 8.82
C LYS A 81 -6.52 9.32 9.25
N HIS A 82 -6.23 8.12 8.81
CA HIS A 82 -4.98 7.45 9.13
C HIS A 82 -4.63 6.45 8.06
N MET A 83 -3.34 6.17 7.92
CA MET A 83 -2.84 5.06 7.13
C MET A 83 -1.92 4.28 8.06
N ASP A 84 -2.15 2.99 8.19
CA ASP A 84 -1.49 2.20 9.22
C ASP A 84 -0.41 1.27 8.69
N ILE A 85 -0.59 0.78 7.48
CA ILE A 85 0.29 -0.22 6.88
C ILE A 85 0.75 0.27 5.52
N LEU A 86 2.06 0.21 5.28
CA LEU A 86 2.60 0.47 3.96
C LEU A 86 3.27 -0.79 3.45
N VAL A 87 2.85 -1.26 2.30
CA VAL A 87 3.55 -2.36 1.61
C VAL A 87 4.26 -1.77 0.41
N ASN A 88 5.59 -1.70 0.49
CA ASN A 88 6.41 -1.17 -0.58
C ASN A 88 6.70 -2.27 -1.60
N ASN A 89 5.93 -2.30 -2.66
CA ASN A 89 6.08 -3.29 -3.72
C ASN A 89 6.46 -2.67 -5.06
N ALA A 90 6.66 -1.36 -5.10
CA ALA A 90 6.89 -0.67 -6.38
C ALA A 90 8.36 -0.65 -6.82
N GLY A 91 9.25 -1.30 -6.12
CA GLY A 91 10.64 -1.42 -6.56
C GLY A 91 11.60 -0.33 -6.12
N ILE A 92 11.16 0.66 -5.37
CA ILE A 92 12.09 1.64 -4.81
C ILE A 92 12.63 1.10 -3.49
N THR A 93 13.80 1.57 -3.09
CA THR A 93 14.38 1.07 -1.85
C THR A 93 13.55 1.53 -0.65
N ARG A 94 13.63 0.78 0.43
CA ARG A 94 12.96 1.15 1.66
C ARG A 94 13.39 2.52 2.15
N ASP A 95 14.70 2.80 2.09
CA ASP A 95 15.23 4.07 2.56
C ASP A 95 14.71 5.24 1.72
N ASP A 96 14.69 5.08 0.40
CA ASP A 96 14.16 6.11 -0.49
C ASP A 96 12.67 6.34 -0.23
N LEU A 97 11.93 5.29 0.02
CA LEU A 97 10.51 5.41 0.30
C LEU A 97 10.28 6.18 1.60
N LEU A 98 11.04 5.85 2.64
CA LEU A 98 10.91 6.52 3.94
C LEU A 98 11.32 7.99 3.88
N MET A 99 12.25 8.34 2.97
CA MET A 99 12.59 9.74 2.76
C MET A 99 11.42 10.53 2.17
N ARG A 100 10.55 9.86 1.41
CA ARG A 100 9.42 10.50 0.79
C ARG A 100 8.20 10.55 1.71
N MET A 101 8.19 9.71 2.74
CA MET A 101 7.09 9.57 3.66
C MET A 101 7.64 9.71 5.07
N LYS A 102 6.84 10.26 5.96
CA LYS A 102 7.25 10.27 7.35
C LYS A 102 6.99 8.88 7.92
N GLU A 103 7.99 8.35 8.59
CA GLU A 103 7.87 7.04 9.21
C GLU A 103 6.68 6.98 10.17
N SER A 104 6.38 8.11 10.82
CA SER A 104 5.25 8.18 11.75
C SER A 104 3.88 8.06 11.08
N ASP A 105 3.81 8.12 9.75
CA ASP A 105 2.55 7.97 9.05
C ASP A 105 2.07 6.52 9.03
N PHE A 106 2.94 5.58 9.36
CA PHE A 106 2.61 4.16 9.25
C PHE A 106 3.07 3.40 10.48
N ASP A 107 2.23 2.51 10.97
CA ASP A 107 2.58 1.62 12.08
C ASP A 107 3.42 0.43 11.59
N ALA A 108 3.28 0.07 10.34
CA ALA A 108 4.05 -1.03 9.76
C ALA A 108 4.46 -0.71 8.33
N VAL A 109 5.71 -0.99 8.02
CA VAL A 109 6.23 -0.86 6.66
C VAL A 109 6.81 -2.21 6.25
N ILE A 110 6.28 -2.77 5.17
CA ILE A 110 6.71 -4.05 4.63
C ILE A 110 7.33 -3.82 3.27
N ASN A 111 8.55 -4.28 3.08
CA ASN A 111 9.22 -4.16 1.80
C ASN A 111 9.25 -5.52 1.12
N THR A 112 8.63 -5.63 -0.04
CA THR A 112 8.57 -6.87 -0.80
C THR A 112 9.71 -7.02 -1.78
N ASN A 113 10.55 -6.00 -1.94
CA ASN A 113 11.68 -6.07 -2.85
C ASN A 113 12.77 -6.97 -2.24
N PRO A 114 13.03 -8.14 -2.82
CA PRO A 114 13.98 -9.07 -2.22
C PRO A 114 15.41 -8.59 -2.23
N VAL A 115 15.72 -7.58 -3.01
CA VAL A 115 17.08 -7.06 -3.08
C VAL A 115 17.31 -6.06 -1.97
N SER A 116 16.35 -5.23 -1.69
CA SER A 116 16.53 -4.14 -0.76
C SER A 116 16.09 -4.46 0.65
N TYR A 117 15.55 -5.74 1.00
CA TYR A 117 15.00 -5.97 2.19
C TYR A 117 15.56 -7.03 2.84
N THR A 118 15.60 -7.09 3.88
CA THR A 118 16.12 -8.18 4.61
C THR A 118 15.17 -8.71 5.63
N HIS A 119 14.25 -7.91 6.06
CA HIS A 119 13.32 -8.40 7.06
C HIS A 119 12.17 -7.43 7.21
N LEU A 120 11.14 -7.87 7.85
CA LEU A 120 10.04 -7.04 8.22
C LEU A 120 10.51 -6.12 9.31
N THR A 121 10.22 -4.85 9.14
CA THR A 121 10.69 -3.93 10.12
C THR A 121 9.73 -3.73 11.23
N LEU A 122 8.51 -4.16 11.12
CA LEU A 122 7.62 -4.00 12.12
C LEU A 122 6.80 -5.03 12.30
N PRO A 123 6.43 -4.87 13.40
CA PRO A 123 6.19 -5.86 14.10
C PRO A 123 4.92 -6.41 13.96
N THR A 124 4.20 -6.01 13.59
CA THR A 124 3.15 -6.51 14.25
C THR A 124 2.02 -6.76 13.46
N ILE A 125 1.96 -6.19 12.35
CA ILE A 125 0.72 -6.15 11.67
C ILE A 125 0.32 -7.46 11.06
N LEU A 126 1.29 -8.20 10.62
CA LEU A 126 1.01 -9.48 10.02
C LEU A 126 1.27 -10.65 10.94
N ARG A 127 1.42 -10.38 12.18
CA ARG A 127 1.53 -11.46 13.12
C ARG A 127 0.19 -12.09 13.41
#